data_f1f54fa742c9b9db0c1de4600b27bc6b
#
_entry.id   f1f54fa742c9b9db0c1de4600b27bc6b
#
_cell.length_a   1.000
_cell.length_b   1.000
_cell.length_c   1.000
_cell.angle_alpha   90.00
_cell.angle_beta   90.00
_cell.angle_gamma   90.00
#
_symmetry.space_group_name_H-M   'P 1'
#
loop_
_entity.id
_entity.type
_entity.pdbx_description
1 polymer ?
#
loop_
_entity_poly.entity_id
_entity_poly.type
_entity_poly.pdbx_seq_one_letter_code
_entity_poly.pdbx_strand_id
1 'polypeptide(L)'
;VDIHRFTKLQYVVDIVANPLRTRLQFEAAQAGIPVLSGFEMLVRQAACADEVFGKSVKEERILQCIQYLKQKKQNIVLIGMPTSGKSTIAKKLSKATGYPVVEMDEELEKQFGRLV
;
A
#
# COMPACT_ATOMS: atom_id res chain seq x y z
N VAL A 1 -9.14 10.90 14.63
CA VAL A 1 -9.27 10.28 15.95
C VAL A 1 -7.89 10.21 16.56
N ASP A 2 -7.72 10.76 17.75
CA ASP A 2 -6.44 10.71 18.48
C ASP A 2 -6.40 9.41 19.30
N ILE A 3 -5.62 8.43 18.85
CA ILE A 3 -5.53 7.11 19.49
C ILE A 3 -4.82 7.16 20.84
N HIS A 4 -4.00 8.18 21.11
CA HIS A 4 -3.27 8.32 22.37
C HIS A 4 -4.20 8.61 23.57
N ARG A 5 -5.45 8.98 23.31
CA ARG A 5 -6.48 9.15 24.35
C ARG A 5 -7.00 7.83 24.92
N PHE A 6 -6.70 6.71 24.27
CA PHE A 6 -7.19 5.38 24.66
C PHE A 6 -6.07 4.56 25.27
N THR A 7 -5.90 4.64 26.58
CA THR A 7 -4.80 3.99 27.32
C THR A 7 -4.85 2.45 27.34
N LYS A 8 -5.99 1.86 26.99
CA LYS A 8 -6.21 0.40 26.98
C LYS A 8 -6.51 -0.14 25.58
N LEU A 9 -6.10 0.59 24.52
CA LEU A 9 -6.34 0.20 23.15
C LEU A 9 -5.49 -1.02 22.78
N GLN A 10 -6.13 -2.14 22.48
CA GLN A 10 -5.46 -3.40 22.11
C GLN A 10 -5.42 -3.63 20.61
N TYR A 11 -6.45 -3.19 19.88
CA TYR A 11 -6.60 -3.37 18.45
C TYR A 11 -7.26 -2.16 17.81
N VAL A 12 -6.92 -1.92 16.56
CA VAL A 12 -7.62 -0.95 15.69
C VAL A 12 -8.19 -1.69 14.49
N VAL A 13 -9.48 -1.51 14.25
CA VAL A 13 -10.15 -1.99 13.05
C VAL A 13 -10.52 -0.77 12.22
N ASP A 14 -9.95 -0.67 11.04
CA ASP A 14 -10.22 0.42 10.11
C ASP A 14 -10.82 -0.15 8.83
N ILE A 15 -12.10 0.12 8.60
CA ILE A 15 -12.87 -0.41 7.46
C ILE A 15 -12.54 0.25 6.13
N VAL A 16 -11.69 1.28 6.12
CA VAL A 16 -11.28 1.98 4.89
C VAL A 16 -10.35 1.10 4.07
N ALA A 17 -10.77 0.77 2.85
CA ALA A 17 -10.00 -0.05 1.92
C ALA A 17 -9.10 0.77 0.96
N ASN A 18 -9.41 2.04 0.77
CA ASN A 18 -8.63 2.95 -0.07
C ASN A 18 -8.63 4.36 0.53
N PRO A 19 -7.46 4.94 0.85
CA PRO A 19 -6.11 4.43 0.57
C PRO A 19 -5.77 3.16 1.38
N LEU A 20 -4.73 2.42 0.94
CA LEU A 20 -4.28 1.20 1.63
C LEU A 20 -3.83 1.43 3.07
N ARG A 21 -3.41 2.63 3.38
CA ARG A 21 -2.92 3.03 4.69
C ARG A 21 -3.52 4.38 5.06
N THR A 22 -4.40 4.39 6.02
CA THR A 22 -4.98 5.61 6.57
C THR A 22 -4.06 6.20 7.65
N ARG A 23 -4.31 7.46 8.03
CA ARG A 23 -3.61 8.09 9.14
C ARG A 23 -3.82 7.31 10.44
N LEU A 24 -5.03 6.82 10.70
CA LEU A 24 -5.35 6.00 11.87
C LEU A 24 -4.51 4.73 11.93
N GLN A 25 -4.40 4.01 10.81
CA GLN A 25 -3.56 2.82 10.69
C GLN A 25 -2.07 3.13 10.92
N PHE A 26 -1.62 4.27 10.40
CA PHE A 26 -0.24 4.71 10.58
C PHE A 26 0.08 5.02 12.05
N GLU A 27 -0.78 5.79 12.72
CA GLU A 27 -0.63 6.15 14.15
C GLU A 27 -0.67 4.90 15.04
N ALA A 28 -1.58 3.96 14.76
CA ALA A 28 -1.67 2.69 15.49
C ALA A 28 -0.41 1.84 15.33
N ALA A 29 0.12 1.74 14.11
CA ALA A 29 1.35 1.01 13.84
C ALA A 29 2.56 1.63 14.56
N GLN A 30 2.66 2.97 14.64
CA GLN A 30 3.70 3.65 15.41
C GLN A 30 3.58 3.38 16.92
N ALA A 31 2.36 3.23 17.41
CA ALA A 31 2.10 2.89 18.82
C ALA A 31 2.24 1.38 19.12
N GLY A 32 2.62 0.56 18.13
CA GLY A 32 2.74 -0.89 18.28
C GLY A 32 1.39 -1.62 18.44
N ILE A 33 0.29 -0.98 18.07
CA ILE A 33 -1.06 -1.53 18.18
C ILE A 33 -1.40 -2.27 16.90
N PRO A 34 -1.83 -3.55 16.97
CA PRO A 34 -2.24 -4.33 15.80
C PRO A 34 -3.42 -3.68 15.07
N VAL A 35 -3.37 -3.69 13.74
CA VAL A 35 -4.40 -3.08 12.89
C VAL A 35 -4.97 -4.12 11.95
N LEU A 36 -6.30 -4.20 11.90
CA LEU A 36 -7.02 -4.88 10.84
C LEU A 36 -7.50 -3.85 9.83
N SER A 37 -7.04 -3.97 8.58
CA SER A 37 -7.35 -3.00 7.53
C SER A 37 -8.61 -3.38 6.77
N GLY A 38 -9.37 -2.37 6.31
CA GLY A 38 -10.54 -2.57 5.47
C GLY A 38 -10.21 -3.26 4.14
N PHE A 39 -8.97 -3.10 3.66
CA PHE A 39 -8.51 -3.81 2.48
C PHE A 39 -8.43 -5.34 2.70
N GLU A 40 -7.90 -5.79 3.84
CA GLU A 40 -7.88 -7.21 4.18
C GLU A 40 -9.29 -7.76 4.41
N MET A 41 -10.15 -6.97 5.07
CA MET A 41 -11.55 -7.29 5.24
C MET A 41 -12.24 -7.51 3.89
N LEU A 42 -11.99 -6.63 2.90
CA LEU A 42 -12.57 -6.73 1.57
C LEU A 42 -12.18 -8.03 0.86
N VAL A 43 -10.90 -8.42 0.91
CA VAL A 43 -10.42 -9.67 0.30
C VAL A 43 -11.01 -10.89 0.99
N ARG A 44 -11.08 -10.89 2.32
CA ARG A 44 -11.69 -11.97 3.08
C ARG A 44 -13.20 -12.10 2.84
N GLN A 45 -13.89 -10.98 2.71
CA GLN A 45 -15.33 -10.96 2.35
C GLN A 45 -15.57 -11.61 0.97
N ALA A 46 -14.70 -11.32 -0.01
CA ALA A 46 -14.79 -11.94 -1.33
C ALA A 46 -14.55 -13.47 -1.25
N ALA A 47 -13.58 -13.91 -0.45
CA ALA A 47 -13.32 -15.34 -0.23
C ALA A 47 -14.50 -16.05 0.46
N CYS A 48 -15.11 -15.41 1.46
CA CYS A 48 -16.32 -15.95 2.10
C CYS A 48 -17.52 -16.04 1.12
N ALA A 49 -17.65 -15.07 0.21
CA ALA A 49 -18.68 -15.14 -0.82
C ALA A 49 -18.45 -16.33 -1.77
N ASP A 50 -17.20 -16.59 -2.17
CA ASP A 50 -16.85 -17.76 -3.00
C ASP A 50 -17.22 -19.09 -2.28
N GLU A 51 -17.05 -19.16 -0.97
CA GLU A 51 -17.45 -20.35 -0.18
C GLU A 51 -18.97 -20.58 -0.21
N VAL A 52 -19.76 -19.53 -0.16
CA VAL A 52 -21.24 -19.64 -0.30
C VAL A 52 -21.63 -20.20 -1.66
N PHE A 53 -20.83 -19.92 -2.70
CA PHE A 53 -21.03 -20.49 -4.05
C PHE A 53 -20.36 -21.87 -4.25
N GLY A 54 -19.93 -22.52 -3.16
CA GLY A 54 -19.39 -23.88 -3.18
C GLY A 54 -17.91 -23.98 -3.56
N LYS A 55 -17.16 -22.87 -3.55
CA LYS A 55 -15.72 -22.84 -3.78
C LYS A 55 -14.98 -22.68 -2.46
N SER A 56 -14.27 -23.70 -2.02
CA SER A 56 -13.40 -23.59 -0.85
C SER A 56 -12.11 -22.85 -1.20
N VAL A 57 -11.81 -21.75 -0.50
CA VAL A 57 -10.59 -20.96 -0.66
C VAL A 57 -9.70 -21.17 0.55
N LYS A 58 -8.49 -21.72 0.33
CA LYS A 58 -7.51 -21.92 1.40
C LYS A 58 -6.97 -20.59 1.92
N GLU A 59 -6.74 -20.48 3.23
CA GLU A 59 -6.20 -19.27 3.89
C GLU A 59 -4.89 -18.80 3.26
N GLU A 60 -4.02 -19.72 2.84
CA GLU A 60 -2.77 -19.39 2.16
C GLU A 60 -3.00 -18.60 0.85
N ARG A 61 -4.04 -18.96 0.10
CA ARG A 61 -4.45 -18.25 -1.13
C ARG A 61 -4.95 -16.84 -0.82
N ILE A 62 -5.71 -16.69 0.26
CA ILE A 62 -6.20 -15.38 0.71
C ILE A 62 -5.01 -14.47 1.05
N LEU A 63 -4.06 -14.95 1.82
CA LEU A 63 -2.86 -14.19 2.19
C LEU A 63 -1.99 -13.83 0.98
N GLN A 64 -1.79 -14.75 0.05
CA GLN A 64 -1.09 -14.48 -1.21
C GLN A 64 -1.80 -13.40 -2.04
N CYS A 65 -3.12 -13.47 -2.13
CA CYS A 65 -3.94 -12.49 -2.83
C CYS A 65 -3.81 -11.09 -2.18
N ILE A 66 -3.88 -11.02 -0.85
CA ILE A 66 -3.70 -9.78 -0.10
C ILE A 66 -2.32 -9.17 -0.39
N GLN A 67 -1.26 -9.96 -0.33
CA GLN A 67 0.10 -9.49 -0.60
C GLN A 67 0.25 -8.99 -2.04
N TYR A 68 -0.21 -9.77 -3.01
CA TYR A 68 -0.15 -9.42 -4.42
C TYR A 68 -0.88 -8.11 -4.73
N LEU A 69 -2.10 -7.96 -4.21
CA LEU A 69 -2.90 -6.75 -4.42
C LEU A 69 -2.32 -5.54 -3.68
N LYS A 70 -1.75 -5.72 -2.48
CA LYS A 70 -1.03 -4.66 -1.77
C LYS A 70 0.17 -4.18 -2.59
N GLN A 71 0.98 -5.08 -3.13
CA GLN A 71 2.13 -4.74 -3.97
C GLN A 71 1.70 -3.94 -5.21
N LYS A 72 0.62 -4.35 -5.88
CA LYS A 72 0.10 -3.64 -7.05
C LYS A 72 -0.41 -2.23 -6.78
N LYS A 73 -0.80 -1.94 -5.54
CA LYS A 73 -1.30 -0.61 -5.14
C LYS A 73 -0.23 0.27 -4.49
N GLN A 74 0.97 -0.25 -4.26
CA GLN A 74 2.07 0.51 -3.66
C GLN A 74 2.95 1.13 -4.73
N ASN A 75 3.28 2.40 -4.55
CA ASN A 75 4.29 3.09 -5.35
C ASN A 75 5.58 3.22 -4.54
N ILE A 76 6.71 3.10 -5.23
CA ILE A 76 8.03 3.36 -4.64
C ILE A 76 8.42 4.78 -5.04
N VAL A 77 8.56 5.65 -4.07
CA VAL A 77 8.97 7.04 -4.29
C VAL A 77 10.42 7.22 -3.85
N LEU A 78 11.28 7.64 -4.77
CA LEU A 78 12.69 7.93 -4.51
C LEU A 78 12.86 9.44 -4.32
N ILE A 79 13.31 9.84 -3.15
CA ILE A 79 13.58 11.23 -2.79
C ILE A 79 15.08 11.40 -2.55
N GLY A 80 15.63 12.53 -2.96
CA GLY A 80 17.04 12.87 -2.73
C GLY A 80 17.50 14.04 -3.57
N MET A 81 18.69 14.55 -3.27
CA MET A 81 19.28 15.69 -3.97
C MET A 81 19.57 15.36 -5.46
N PRO A 82 19.67 16.35 -6.33
CA PRO A 82 20.19 16.17 -7.69
C PRO A 82 21.50 15.39 -7.66
N THR A 83 21.76 14.57 -8.66
CA THR A 83 22.97 13.74 -8.81
C THR A 83 23.18 12.62 -7.77
N SER A 84 22.26 12.41 -6.82
CA SER A 84 22.37 11.36 -5.79
C SER A 84 22.18 9.91 -6.31
N GLY A 85 22.05 9.71 -7.63
CA GLY A 85 21.90 8.40 -8.25
C GLY A 85 20.47 7.83 -8.24
N LYS A 86 19.44 8.65 -7.97
CA LYS A 86 18.03 8.24 -7.96
C LYS A 86 17.61 7.51 -9.23
N SER A 87 17.88 8.08 -10.40
CA SER A 87 17.52 7.48 -11.70
C SER A 87 18.20 6.14 -11.95
N THR A 88 19.43 5.97 -11.48
CA THR A 88 20.15 4.68 -11.55
C THR A 88 19.48 3.62 -10.68
N ILE A 89 19.12 4.00 -9.45
CA ILE A 89 18.40 3.12 -8.51
C ILE A 89 17.00 2.81 -9.05
N ALA A 90 16.28 3.82 -9.57
CA ALA A 90 14.95 3.64 -10.16
C ALA A 90 14.96 2.60 -11.29
N LYS A 91 15.95 2.70 -12.22
CA LYS A 91 16.10 1.72 -13.32
C LYS A 91 16.41 0.31 -12.83
N LYS A 92 17.22 0.16 -11.77
CA LYS A 92 17.50 -1.15 -11.15
C LYS A 92 16.27 -1.72 -10.46
N LEU A 93 15.52 -0.90 -9.72
CA LEU A 93 14.26 -1.30 -9.08
C LEU A 93 13.20 -1.70 -10.12
N SER A 94 13.07 -0.92 -11.18
CA SER A 94 12.14 -1.26 -12.28
C SER A 94 12.42 -2.63 -12.88
N LYS A 95 13.70 -2.96 -13.12
CA LYS A 95 14.08 -4.29 -13.60
C LYS A 95 13.77 -5.41 -12.60
N ALA A 96 13.91 -5.14 -11.30
CA ALA A 96 13.66 -6.13 -10.26
C ALA A 96 12.17 -6.33 -9.94
N THR A 97 11.36 -5.27 -10.01
CA THR A 97 9.96 -5.26 -9.60
C THR A 97 8.97 -5.30 -10.76
N GLY A 98 9.41 -4.96 -11.96
CA GLY A 98 8.54 -4.78 -13.14
C GLY A 98 7.73 -3.47 -13.11
N TYR A 99 7.96 -2.58 -12.15
CA TYR A 99 7.26 -1.30 -12.08
C TYR A 99 7.82 -0.32 -13.11
N PRO A 100 6.96 0.47 -13.78
CA PRO A 100 7.42 1.54 -14.66
C PRO A 100 8.14 2.63 -13.84
N VAL A 101 9.17 3.22 -14.44
CA VAL A 101 9.82 4.40 -13.88
C VAL A 101 9.10 5.63 -14.41
N VAL A 102 8.74 6.53 -13.51
CA VAL A 102 8.23 7.86 -13.83
C VAL A 102 9.19 8.88 -13.23
N GLU A 103 9.83 9.66 -14.09
CA GLU A 103 10.65 10.79 -13.67
C GLU A 103 9.77 12.05 -13.61
N MET A 104 9.68 12.64 -12.42
CA MET A 104 8.75 13.76 -12.16
C MET A 104 9.06 14.96 -13.04
N ASP A 105 10.34 15.24 -13.24
CA ASP A 105 10.80 16.39 -14.04
C ASP A 105 10.38 16.24 -15.51
N GLU A 106 10.55 15.06 -16.09
CA GLU A 106 10.11 14.76 -17.47
C GLU A 106 8.58 14.85 -17.63
N GLU A 107 7.85 14.41 -16.61
CA GLU A 107 6.39 14.43 -16.66
C GLU A 107 5.84 15.85 -16.52
N LEU A 108 6.46 16.68 -15.66
CA LEU A 108 6.14 18.10 -15.53
C LEU A 108 6.46 18.86 -16.82
N GLU A 109 7.57 18.56 -17.46
CA GLU A 109 7.97 19.15 -18.74
C GLU A 109 6.95 18.86 -19.85
N LYS A 110 6.44 17.62 -19.91
CA LYS A 110 5.37 17.22 -20.86
C LYS A 110 4.06 17.97 -20.60
N GLN A 111 3.69 18.16 -19.34
CA GLN A 111 2.42 18.79 -18.97
C GLN A 111 2.44 20.32 -19.10
N PHE A 112 3.55 20.93 -18.76
CA PHE A 112 3.64 22.40 -18.65
C PHE A 112 4.54 23.05 -19.71
N GLY A 113 5.24 22.27 -20.54
CA GLY A 113 6.07 22.78 -21.63
C GLY A 113 7.24 23.64 -21.19
N ARG A 114 7.70 23.49 -19.95
CA ARG A 114 8.84 24.21 -19.38
C ARG A 114 9.79 23.23 -18.72
N LEU A 115 11.10 23.42 -18.95
CA LEU A 115 12.17 22.87 -18.13
C LEU A 115 12.08 23.46 -16.71
N VAL A 116 12.08 22.62 -15.71
CA VAL A 116 12.19 22.99 -14.30
C VAL A 116 13.68 23.00 -13.90
#